data_6ebd2073856c7fb13fe36f50c571c4e9
#
_entry.id   6ebd2073856c7fb13fe36f50c571c4e9
#
_cell.length_a   1.000
_cell.length_b   1.000
_cell.length_c   1.000
_cell.angle_alpha   90.00
_cell.angle_beta   90.00
_cell.angle_gamma   90.00
#
_symmetry.space_group_name_H-M   'P 1'
#
loop_
_entity.id
_entity.type
_entity.pdbx_description
1 polymer ?
#
loop_
_entity_poly.entity_id
_entity_poly.type
_entity_poly.pdbx_seq_one_letter_code
_entity_poly.pdbx_strand_id
1 'polypeptide(L)'
;MQKYGLVIMACLCLCAQSTIAQVSNAGRSVFSFMALPVSSRLNALGGSSASLSDGDIALGMCNPALLHANSHQKLELNFSYYLPGTMFGSVLYGHNFGRSPVEKPFEGDGEPDKPNYFAVGIHYLDYGRMHYADENGNLSGGTFGARDILIDVMYARQLGPLFKVGVTLKPVYSIYEAYSSFAIGADVGAHFQTRDSTFQMGLVLQNIGWQLKGFYSDEGGSNHEMLPLNLQLGLTYRVKHAPLRFHMQIHNMQTWYLNYEWTSHDKSPTTGDFIPHNIPWYDMMFRHTIFAIEIVPKSERFYIALSYNHRRRAELNLIDQKSLAGFALGAGVRIKQAHIDFAISQMTKSNFSYQVGLTLDINALLK
;
A
#
# COMPACT_ATOMS: atom_id res chain seq x y z
N MET A 1 -24.41 21.19 -13.08
CA MET A 1 -24.64 20.39 -11.85
C MET A 1 -25.35 19.06 -12.13
N GLN A 2 -26.35 18.98 -13.02
CA GLN A 2 -27.10 17.74 -13.30
C GLN A 2 -26.28 16.58 -13.91
N LYS A 3 -25.24 16.86 -14.73
CA LYS A 3 -24.42 15.82 -15.37
C LYS A 3 -23.49 15.05 -14.40
N TYR A 4 -23.09 15.66 -13.29
CA TYR A 4 -22.23 15.00 -12.29
C TYR A 4 -23.03 14.15 -11.30
N GLY A 5 -24.29 14.48 -11.04
CA GLY A 5 -25.18 13.66 -10.23
C GLY A 5 -25.47 12.28 -10.83
N LEU A 6 -25.54 12.19 -12.16
CA LEU A 6 -25.79 10.94 -12.88
C LEU A 6 -24.59 9.98 -12.81
N VAL A 7 -23.37 10.52 -12.87
CA VAL A 7 -22.15 9.71 -12.75
C VAL A 7 -21.97 9.17 -11.32
N ILE A 8 -22.24 9.99 -10.31
CA ILE A 8 -22.18 9.57 -8.91
C ILE A 8 -23.26 8.51 -8.61
N MET A 9 -24.47 8.66 -9.16
CA MET A 9 -25.54 7.69 -9.01
C MET A 9 -25.26 6.38 -9.75
N ALA A 10 -24.62 6.43 -10.93
CA ALA A 10 -24.19 5.24 -11.66
C ALA A 10 -23.07 4.49 -10.92
N CYS A 11 -22.11 5.18 -10.30
CA CYS A 11 -21.10 4.56 -9.44
C CYS A 11 -21.70 3.93 -8.18
N LEU A 12 -22.70 4.55 -7.56
CA LEU A 12 -23.42 3.99 -6.42
C LEU A 12 -24.28 2.78 -6.78
N CYS A 13 -24.89 2.75 -7.96
CA CYS A 13 -25.67 1.61 -8.45
C CYS A 13 -24.79 0.39 -8.83
N LEU A 14 -23.54 0.60 -9.25
CA LEU A 14 -22.58 -0.48 -9.49
C LEU A 14 -22.12 -1.17 -8.20
N CYS A 15 -22.18 -0.49 -7.05
CA CYS A 15 -21.88 -1.08 -5.74
C CYS A 15 -23.03 -1.89 -5.14
N ALA A 16 -24.26 -1.79 -5.68
CA ALA A 16 -25.46 -2.38 -5.07
C ALA A 16 -25.80 -3.82 -5.55
N GLN A 17 -25.00 -4.45 -6.38
CA GLN A 17 -25.29 -5.78 -6.97
C GLN A 17 -24.40 -6.91 -6.47
N SER A 18 -24.00 -6.91 -5.19
CA SER A 18 -23.19 -8.01 -4.64
C SER A 18 -23.86 -8.66 -3.43
N THR A 19 -25.08 -9.16 -3.59
CA THR A 19 -25.60 -10.23 -2.75
C THR A 19 -25.12 -11.58 -3.31
N ILE A 20 -23.82 -11.81 -3.31
CA ILE A 20 -23.27 -13.13 -3.65
C ILE A 20 -22.47 -13.60 -2.45
N ALA A 21 -22.92 -14.73 -1.91
CA ALA A 21 -22.26 -15.66 -1.01
C ALA A 21 -21.09 -15.09 -0.19
N GLN A 22 -21.22 -15.15 1.11
CA GLN A 22 -20.20 -14.96 2.14
C GLN A 22 -19.00 -15.89 1.87
N VAL A 23 -18.13 -15.52 0.96
CA VAL A 23 -16.91 -16.29 0.70
C VAL A 23 -15.75 -15.44 1.14
N SER A 24 -15.03 -15.90 2.17
CA SER A 24 -13.77 -15.32 2.61
C SER A 24 -12.80 -15.18 1.42
N ASN A 25 -12.23 -14.01 1.23
CA ASN A 25 -11.21 -13.78 0.20
C ASN A 25 -9.78 -14.14 0.67
N ALA A 26 -9.65 -14.68 1.87
CA ALA A 26 -8.38 -15.11 2.41
C ALA A 26 -7.83 -16.30 1.60
N GLY A 27 -6.60 -16.18 1.11
CA GLY A 27 -5.96 -17.22 0.31
C GLY A 27 -6.43 -17.33 -1.14
N ARG A 28 -7.22 -16.39 -1.65
CA ARG A 28 -7.76 -16.41 -3.02
C ARG A 28 -7.00 -15.59 -4.04
N SER A 29 -5.99 -14.86 -3.62
CA SER A 29 -5.16 -14.07 -4.52
C SER A 29 -3.70 -14.48 -4.43
N VAL A 30 -3.05 -14.55 -5.56
CA VAL A 30 -1.60 -14.67 -5.65
C VAL A 30 -0.91 -13.34 -5.38
N PHE A 31 0.41 -13.35 -5.20
CA PHE A 31 1.24 -12.15 -5.02
C PHE A 31 0.82 -11.27 -3.85
N SER A 32 0.45 -11.87 -2.71
CA SER A 32 0.05 -11.14 -1.49
C SER A 32 1.12 -10.17 -0.97
N PHE A 33 2.39 -10.33 -1.38
CA PHE A 33 3.48 -9.41 -1.07
C PHE A 33 3.23 -7.98 -1.57
N MET A 34 2.37 -7.79 -2.59
CA MET A 34 1.97 -6.48 -3.10
C MET A 34 1.23 -5.62 -2.04
N ALA A 35 0.75 -6.23 -0.95
CA ALA A 35 0.14 -5.54 0.18
C ALA A 35 1.15 -5.09 1.25
N LEU A 36 2.44 -5.43 1.10
CA LEU A 36 3.48 -5.00 2.05
C LEU A 36 3.78 -3.50 1.88
N PRO A 37 4.02 -2.76 2.98
CA PRO A 37 4.41 -1.36 2.90
C PRO A 37 5.80 -1.22 2.27
N VAL A 38 5.87 -0.48 1.17
CA VAL A 38 7.06 -0.35 0.34
C VAL A 38 8.10 0.63 0.87
N SER A 39 7.69 1.51 1.78
CA SER A 39 8.59 2.50 2.41
C SER A 39 8.37 2.61 3.91
N SER A 40 9.40 3.11 4.60
CA SER A 40 9.33 3.41 6.03
C SER A 40 8.19 4.34 6.37
N ARG A 41 7.94 5.34 5.52
CA ARG A 41 6.85 6.30 5.67
C ARG A 41 5.49 5.60 5.63
N LEU A 42 5.26 4.76 4.63
CA LEU A 42 4.01 4.00 4.50
C LEU A 42 3.82 3.03 5.67
N ASN A 43 4.90 2.39 6.12
CA ASN A 43 4.84 1.53 7.30
C ASN A 43 4.43 2.31 8.55
N ALA A 44 5.01 3.50 8.76
CA ALA A 44 4.67 4.40 9.88
C ALA A 44 3.20 4.86 9.85
N LEU A 45 2.60 4.95 8.65
CA LEU A 45 1.18 5.29 8.44
C LEU A 45 0.25 4.08 8.52
N GLY A 46 0.74 2.91 8.94
CA GLY A 46 -0.06 1.70 9.13
C GLY A 46 -0.10 0.75 7.93
N GLY A 47 0.70 1.03 6.89
CA GLY A 47 0.91 0.18 5.72
C GLY A 47 0.38 0.75 4.40
N SER A 48 -0.49 1.75 4.42
CA SER A 48 -1.04 2.37 3.21
C SER A 48 -1.47 3.82 3.46
N SER A 49 -1.42 4.65 2.41
CA SER A 49 -2.01 5.98 2.40
C SER A 49 -2.47 6.33 0.98
N ALA A 50 -3.77 6.52 0.78
CA ALA A 50 -4.32 6.89 -0.51
C ALA A 50 -4.51 8.41 -0.70
N SER A 51 -4.33 9.23 0.35
CA SER A 51 -4.68 10.65 0.33
C SER A 51 -3.52 11.61 0.58
N LEU A 52 -2.42 11.19 1.19
CA LEU A 52 -1.31 12.07 1.52
C LEU A 52 -0.45 12.37 0.29
N SER A 53 -0.33 13.65 -0.08
CA SER A 53 0.51 14.11 -1.19
C SER A 53 1.42 15.24 -0.68
N ASP A 54 2.67 14.91 -0.30
CA ASP A 54 3.66 15.85 0.25
C ASP A 54 5.03 15.77 -0.44
N GLY A 55 5.14 14.99 -1.52
CA GLY A 55 6.36 14.89 -2.33
C GLY A 55 7.25 13.70 -2.01
N ASP A 56 6.80 12.79 -1.18
CA ASP A 56 7.35 11.46 -1.01
C ASP A 56 6.92 10.59 -2.22
N ILE A 57 7.89 9.95 -2.88
CA ILE A 57 7.64 9.19 -4.12
C ILE A 57 6.91 7.89 -3.80
N ALA A 58 7.22 7.26 -2.68
CA ALA A 58 6.63 5.98 -2.31
C ALA A 58 5.11 6.06 -2.07
N LEU A 59 4.57 7.24 -1.73
CA LEU A 59 3.12 7.44 -1.65
C LEU A 59 2.43 7.22 -3.00
N GLY A 60 3.13 7.52 -4.12
CA GLY A 60 2.65 7.26 -5.47
C GLY A 60 2.36 5.78 -5.74
N MET A 61 3.03 4.86 -5.04
CA MET A 61 2.79 3.42 -5.18
C MET A 61 1.49 2.97 -4.49
N CYS A 62 1.01 3.73 -3.51
CA CYS A 62 -0.32 3.50 -2.95
C CYS A 62 -1.42 4.13 -3.80
N ASN A 63 -1.17 5.31 -4.37
CA ASN A 63 -2.09 5.99 -5.26
C ASN A 63 -1.28 6.85 -6.23
N PRO A 64 -1.24 6.53 -7.53
CA PRO A 64 -0.42 7.29 -8.48
C PRO A 64 -0.79 8.78 -8.55
N ALA A 65 -2.03 9.15 -8.22
CA ALA A 65 -2.44 10.55 -8.16
C ALA A 65 -1.78 11.35 -7.02
N LEU A 66 -1.04 10.71 -6.10
CA LEU A 66 -0.29 11.38 -5.03
C LEU A 66 1.07 11.91 -5.50
N LEU A 67 1.56 11.52 -6.67
CA LEU A 67 2.78 12.06 -7.23
C LEU A 67 2.73 13.59 -7.23
N HIS A 68 3.84 14.22 -6.87
CA HIS A 68 3.90 15.65 -6.57
C HIS A 68 5.08 16.33 -7.28
N ALA A 69 5.00 17.66 -7.43
CA ALA A 69 6.09 18.45 -8.00
C ALA A 69 7.44 18.23 -7.27
N ASN A 70 7.38 18.07 -5.95
CA ASN A 70 8.55 17.83 -5.11
C ASN A 70 9.19 16.43 -5.29
N SER A 71 8.58 15.52 -6.06
CA SER A 71 9.16 14.21 -6.39
C SER A 71 10.15 14.28 -7.57
N HIS A 72 10.32 15.46 -8.19
CA HIS A 72 11.20 15.64 -9.35
C HIS A 72 12.67 15.39 -9.02
N GLN A 73 13.30 14.52 -9.81
CA GLN A 73 14.72 14.15 -9.68
C GLN A 73 15.11 13.66 -8.28
N LYS A 74 14.19 13.01 -7.59
CA LYS A 74 14.47 12.32 -6.35
C LYS A 74 14.65 10.84 -6.59
N LEU A 75 15.60 10.26 -5.87
CA LEU A 75 15.84 8.83 -5.75
C LEU A 75 15.51 8.42 -4.33
N GLU A 76 14.68 7.41 -4.17
CA GLU A 76 14.31 6.86 -2.87
C GLU A 76 14.69 5.39 -2.82
N LEU A 77 15.36 5.00 -1.73
CA LEU A 77 15.81 3.66 -1.43
C LEU A 77 15.17 3.23 -0.11
N ASN A 78 14.50 2.10 -0.10
CA ASN A 78 13.93 1.53 1.12
C ASN A 78 14.41 0.11 1.33
N PHE A 79 14.69 -0.23 2.58
CA PHE A 79 15.06 -1.55 3.02
C PHE A 79 14.26 -1.93 4.25
N SER A 80 13.71 -3.14 4.25
CA SER A 80 12.93 -3.70 5.36
C SER A 80 13.46 -5.07 5.74
N TYR A 81 13.78 -5.23 7.00
CA TYR A 81 13.91 -6.52 7.64
C TYR A 81 12.51 -6.97 8.07
N TYR A 82 11.86 -7.76 7.20
CA TYR A 82 10.45 -8.09 7.36
C TYR A 82 10.24 -9.25 8.35
N LEU A 83 10.96 -10.36 8.15
CA LEU A 83 10.98 -11.56 8.96
C LEU A 83 12.41 -12.07 9.06
N PRO A 84 12.74 -12.93 10.05
CA PRO A 84 14.02 -13.63 10.06
C PRO A 84 14.26 -14.36 8.73
N GLY A 85 15.33 -13.97 8.03
CA GLY A 85 15.69 -14.51 6.72
C GLY A 85 14.98 -13.89 5.53
N THR A 86 13.96 -13.04 5.72
CA THR A 86 13.21 -12.39 4.63
C THR A 86 13.56 -10.92 4.54
N MET A 87 14.03 -10.48 3.38
CA MET A 87 14.41 -9.10 3.10
C MET A 87 13.50 -8.50 2.03
N PHE A 88 13.07 -7.28 2.24
CA PHE A 88 12.29 -6.53 1.28
C PHE A 88 12.94 -5.18 1.02
N GLY A 89 13.08 -4.82 -0.24
CA GLY A 89 13.67 -3.54 -0.64
C GLY A 89 12.92 -2.90 -1.79
N SER A 90 13.01 -1.57 -1.89
CA SER A 90 12.50 -0.83 -3.04
C SER A 90 13.44 0.28 -3.45
N VAL A 91 13.45 0.56 -4.75
CA VAL A 91 14.16 1.68 -5.37
C VAL A 91 13.16 2.44 -6.22
N LEU A 92 13.04 3.76 -5.99
CA LEU A 92 12.10 4.60 -6.71
C LEU A 92 12.79 5.83 -7.27
N TYR A 93 12.38 6.25 -8.45
CA TYR A 93 12.83 7.48 -9.08
C TYR A 93 11.64 8.27 -9.62
N GLY A 94 11.60 9.58 -9.28
CA GLY A 94 10.55 10.49 -9.72
C GLY A 94 11.07 11.52 -10.74
N HIS A 95 10.26 11.78 -11.78
CA HIS A 95 10.54 12.79 -12.79
C HIS A 95 9.26 13.53 -13.18
N ASN A 96 9.34 14.85 -13.29
CA ASN A 96 8.22 15.66 -13.72
C ASN A 96 8.49 16.26 -15.11
N PHE A 97 7.48 16.24 -15.97
CA PHE A 97 7.52 16.86 -17.29
C PHE A 97 6.67 18.14 -17.26
N GLY A 98 7.20 19.23 -17.82
CA GLY A 98 6.56 20.52 -17.85
C GLY A 98 7.11 21.51 -16.79
N ARG A 99 6.62 22.76 -16.83
CA ARG A 99 7.03 23.77 -15.82
C ARG A 99 6.48 23.39 -14.46
N SER A 100 7.35 23.37 -13.47
CA SER A 100 6.97 23.15 -12.07
C SER A 100 6.09 24.31 -11.58
N PRO A 101 4.88 24.06 -11.06
CA PRO A 101 4.05 25.11 -10.47
C PRO A 101 4.59 25.65 -9.13
N VAL A 102 5.74 25.13 -8.65
CA VAL A 102 6.36 25.54 -7.39
C VAL A 102 6.98 26.94 -7.48
N GLU A 103 7.30 27.43 -8.67
CA GLU A 103 8.06 28.66 -8.83
C GLU A 103 7.24 29.95 -8.94
N LYS A 104 5.94 29.90 -9.22
CA LYS A 104 5.10 31.13 -9.20
C LYS A 104 3.64 30.78 -8.85
N PRO A 105 3.01 31.54 -7.93
CA PRO A 105 1.57 31.58 -7.83
C PRO A 105 0.99 32.00 -9.20
N PHE A 106 -0.13 31.39 -9.58
CA PHE A 106 -0.81 31.71 -10.83
C PHE A 106 -1.19 33.21 -10.87
N GLU A 107 -0.41 34.02 -11.54
CA GLU A 107 -0.70 35.40 -11.91
C GLU A 107 -0.80 35.48 -13.44
N GLY A 108 -2.03 35.41 -13.99
CA GLY A 108 -2.28 35.65 -15.41
C GLY A 108 -3.51 34.92 -15.96
N ASP A 109 -4.10 35.48 -17.00
CA ASP A 109 -5.29 34.99 -17.72
C ASP A 109 -4.99 33.78 -18.66
N GLY A 110 -3.86 33.08 -18.49
CA GLY A 110 -3.50 31.88 -19.24
C GLY A 110 -4.10 30.60 -18.67
N GLU A 111 -4.31 29.57 -19.51
CA GLU A 111 -4.66 28.24 -18.99
C GLU A 111 -3.58 27.76 -18.00
N PRO A 112 -3.98 27.25 -16.83
CA PRO A 112 -3.02 26.75 -15.84
C PRO A 112 -2.19 25.63 -16.47
N ASP A 113 -0.85 25.75 -16.40
CA ASP A 113 0.05 24.65 -16.75
C ASP A 113 -0.41 23.40 -16.00
N LYS A 114 -0.77 22.35 -16.73
CA LYS A 114 -1.20 21.06 -16.16
C LYS A 114 0.03 20.15 -16.06
N PRO A 115 0.77 20.17 -14.95
CA PRO A 115 1.99 19.41 -14.82
C PRO A 115 1.71 17.91 -14.89
N ASN A 116 2.67 17.20 -15.51
CA ASN A 116 2.67 15.76 -15.62
C ASN A 116 3.76 15.21 -14.71
N TYR A 117 3.42 14.19 -13.93
CA TYR A 117 4.31 13.53 -12.98
C TYR A 117 4.53 12.10 -13.42
N PHE A 118 5.76 11.66 -13.35
CA PHE A 118 6.17 10.31 -13.70
C PHE A 118 7.04 9.75 -12.59
N ALA A 119 6.90 8.46 -12.29
CA ALA A 119 7.85 7.78 -11.42
C ALA A 119 7.94 6.31 -11.80
N VAL A 120 9.10 5.72 -11.52
CA VAL A 120 9.33 4.28 -11.64
C VAL A 120 9.79 3.75 -10.31
N GLY A 121 9.25 2.61 -9.90
CA GLY A 121 9.65 1.89 -8.72
C GLY A 121 9.94 0.43 -9.04
N ILE A 122 10.91 -0.14 -8.33
CA ILE A 122 11.20 -1.58 -8.37
C ILE A 122 11.17 -2.07 -6.94
N HIS A 123 10.41 -3.14 -6.70
CA HIS A 123 10.35 -3.85 -5.43
C HIS A 123 10.96 -5.23 -5.58
N TYR A 124 11.71 -5.62 -4.60
CA TYR A 124 12.35 -6.91 -4.53
C TYR A 124 12.12 -7.52 -3.15
N LEU A 125 11.53 -8.70 -3.13
CA LEU A 125 11.34 -9.50 -1.92
C LEU A 125 12.12 -10.79 -2.06
N ASP A 126 13.02 -11.05 -1.12
CA ASP A 126 13.78 -12.30 -1.00
C ASP A 126 13.32 -13.03 0.27
N TYR A 127 12.81 -14.23 0.12
CA TYR A 127 12.35 -15.07 1.24
C TYR A 127 13.49 -15.83 1.92
N GLY A 128 14.73 -15.63 1.46
CA GLY A 128 15.90 -16.33 1.98
C GLY A 128 16.05 -17.75 1.43
N ARG A 129 16.80 -18.56 2.15
CA ARG A 129 17.04 -19.94 1.79
C ARG A 129 16.23 -20.87 2.66
N MET A 130 15.49 -21.78 2.00
CA MET A 130 14.68 -22.81 2.62
C MET A 130 15.32 -24.18 2.35
N HIS A 131 15.28 -25.07 3.33
CA HIS A 131 15.79 -26.43 3.18
C HIS A 131 14.72 -27.33 2.57
N TYR A 132 15.14 -28.24 1.71
CA TYR A 132 14.26 -29.33 1.27
C TYR A 132 14.00 -30.27 2.46
N ALA A 133 12.77 -30.73 2.58
CA ALA A 133 12.35 -31.76 3.51
C ALA A 133 11.64 -32.89 2.76
N ASP A 134 11.81 -34.13 3.23
CA ASP A 134 11.04 -35.27 2.74
C ASP A 134 9.62 -35.30 3.34
N GLU A 135 8.81 -36.27 2.94
CA GLU A 135 7.43 -36.43 3.42
C GLU A 135 7.34 -36.67 4.94
N ASN A 136 8.43 -37.10 5.57
CA ASN A 136 8.53 -37.32 7.01
C ASN A 136 9.10 -36.10 7.77
N GLY A 137 9.40 -35.00 7.06
CA GLY A 137 9.99 -33.80 7.64
C GLY A 137 11.50 -33.85 7.86
N ASN A 138 12.20 -34.90 7.38
CA ASN A 138 13.65 -34.96 7.45
C ASN A 138 14.28 -34.02 6.42
N LEU A 139 15.25 -33.22 6.85
CA LEU A 139 15.94 -32.29 5.95
C LEU A 139 16.82 -33.09 4.95
N SER A 140 16.53 -32.96 3.68
CA SER A 140 17.39 -33.43 2.61
C SER A 140 18.41 -32.33 2.26
N GLY A 141 19.70 -32.69 2.13
CA GLY A 141 20.87 -31.79 2.11
C GLY A 141 20.95 -30.70 1.03
N GLY A 142 19.83 -30.18 0.55
CA GLY A 142 19.74 -29.07 -0.42
C GLY A 142 18.97 -27.86 0.12
N THR A 143 19.15 -26.71 -0.53
CA THR A 143 18.39 -25.50 -0.26
C THR A 143 17.84 -24.89 -1.54
N PHE A 144 16.69 -24.24 -1.46
CA PHE A 144 16.09 -23.45 -2.54
C PHE A 144 15.77 -22.02 -2.06
N GLY A 145 15.54 -21.12 -2.99
CA GLY A 145 15.13 -19.73 -2.73
C GLY A 145 13.79 -19.42 -3.36
N ALA A 146 13.15 -18.38 -2.82
CA ALA A 146 11.95 -17.78 -3.38
C ALA A 146 12.12 -16.26 -3.46
N ARG A 147 11.61 -15.65 -4.53
CA ARG A 147 11.78 -14.23 -4.81
C ARG A 147 10.59 -13.68 -5.57
N ASP A 148 10.21 -12.44 -5.21
CA ASP A 148 9.21 -11.66 -5.93
C ASP A 148 9.82 -10.35 -6.42
N ILE A 149 9.47 -9.96 -7.63
CA ILE A 149 9.85 -8.70 -8.27
C ILE A 149 8.58 -8.02 -8.76
N LEU A 150 8.38 -6.77 -8.38
CA LEU A 150 7.32 -5.91 -8.89
C LEU A 150 7.95 -4.62 -9.43
N ILE A 151 7.52 -4.20 -10.61
CA ILE A 151 7.91 -2.92 -11.19
C ILE A 151 6.65 -2.07 -11.26
N ASP A 152 6.73 -0.82 -10.77
CA ASP A 152 5.66 0.16 -10.88
C ASP A 152 6.08 1.27 -11.85
N VAL A 153 5.32 1.45 -12.92
CA VAL A 153 5.47 2.58 -13.83
C VAL A 153 4.28 3.49 -13.63
N MET A 154 4.52 4.62 -12.98
CA MET A 154 3.48 5.53 -12.50
C MET A 154 3.42 6.79 -13.35
N TYR A 155 2.21 7.22 -13.67
CA TYR A 155 1.94 8.49 -14.32
C TYR A 155 0.78 9.19 -13.63
N ALA A 156 0.92 10.50 -13.38
CA ALA A 156 -0.15 11.34 -12.87
C ALA A 156 -0.23 12.67 -13.59
N ARG A 157 -1.43 13.22 -13.65
CA ARG A 157 -1.72 14.51 -14.28
C ARG A 157 -2.61 15.37 -13.41
N GLN A 158 -2.24 16.61 -13.27
CA GLN A 158 -3.06 17.63 -12.66
C GLN A 158 -4.20 18.04 -13.62
N LEU A 159 -5.46 17.84 -13.23
CA LEU A 159 -6.62 18.23 -14.06
C LEU A 159 -7.08 19.66 -13.79
N GLY A 160 -6.76 20.17 -12.60
CA GLY A 160 -7.13 21.51 -12.13
C GLY A 160 -6.45 21.81 -10.80
N PRO A 161 -6.71 22.95 -10.19
CA PRO A 161 -6.01 23.36 -8.96
C PRO A 161 -6.26 22.45 -7.76
N LEU A 162 -7.32 21.63 -7.79
CA LEU A 162 -7.75 20.81 -6.67
C LEU A 162 -7.68 19.30 -6.95
N PHE A 163 -7.60 18.87 -8.24
CA PHE A 163 -7.74 17.47 -8.63
C PHE A 163 -6.54 16.97 -9.41
N LYS A 164 -6.09 15.77 -9.07
CA LYS A 164 -5.12 14.97 -9.81
C LYS A 164 -5.70 13.59 -10.08
N VAL A 165 -5.29 13.00 -11.20
CA VAL A 165 -5.57 11.59 -11.52
C VAL A 165 -4.26 10.91 -11.89
N GLY A 166 -4.20 9.60 -11.70
CA GLY A 166 -3.00 8.85 -12.02
C GLY A 166 -3.31 7.40 -12.36
N VAL A 167 -2.35 6.79 -13.02
CA VAL A 167 -2.37 5.37 -13.39
C VAL A 167 -1.00 4.76 -13.10
N THR A 168 -0.99 3.50 -12.72
CA THR A 168 0.24 2.69 -12.58
C THR A 168 0.09 1.44 -13.43
N LEU A 169 1.16 1.05 -14.10
CA LEU A 169 1.31 -0.27 -14.72
C LEU A 169 2.23 -1.12 -13.83
N LYS A 170 1.84 -2.36 -13.56
CA LYS A 170 2.48 -3.26 -12.58
C LYS A 170 2.79 -4.63 -13.16
N PRO A 171 3.86 -4.83 -13.92
CA PRO A 171 4.39 -6.17 -14.19
C PRO A 171 4.96 -6.80 -12.91
N VAL A 172 4.58 -8.04 -12.65
CA VAL A 172 4.97 -8.83 -11.47
C VAL A 172 5.59 -10.13 -11.94
N TYR A 173 6.74 -10.48 -11.37
CA TYR A 173 7.43 -11.72 -11.66
C TYR A 173 7.85 -12.41 -10.36
N SER A 174 7.51 -13.68 -10.21
CA SER A 174 7.82 -14.49 -9.04
C SER A 174 8.52 -15.77 -9.43
N ILE A 175 9.50 -16.15 -8.63
CA ILE A 175 10.26 -17.41 -8.77
C ILE A 175 10.25 -18.10 -7.42
N TYR A 176 9.71 -19.30 -7.35
CA TYR A 176 9.69 -20.15 -6.16
C TYR A 176 10.30 -21.49 -6.52
N GLU A 177 11.52 -21.74 -6.07
CA GLU A 177 12.31 -22.93 -6.43
C GLU A 177 12.45 -23.03 -7.97
N ALA A 178 11.87 -24.06 -8.59
CA ALA A 178 11.84 -24.31 -10.03
C ALA A 178 10.64 -23.65 -10.74
N TYR A 179 9.68 -23.13 -10.00
CA TYR A 179 8.43 -22.57 -10.55
C TYR A 179 8.54 -21.06 -10.73
N SER A 180 7.99 -20.55 -11.82
CA SER A 180 7.92 -19.12 -12.06
C SER A 180 6.52 -18.70 -12.52
N SER A 181 6.12 -17.53 -12.12
CA SER A 181 4.85 -16.92 -12.48
C SER A 181 5.04 -15.49 -12.96
N PHE A 182 4.19 -15.05 -13.87
CA PHE A 182 4.17 -13.70 -14.37
C PHE A 182 2.73 -13.16 -14.38
N ALA A 183 2.57 -11.94 -13.91
CA ALA A 183 1.30 -11.23 -13.90
C ALA A 183 1.46 -9.81 -14.39
N ILE A 184 0.36 -9.21 -14.81
CA ILE A 184 0.28 -7.79 -15.13
C ILE A 184 -0.90 -7.19 -14.37
N GLY A 185 -0.66 -6.07 -13.70
CA GLY A 185 -1.65 -5.31 -12.97
C GLY A 185 -1.64 -3.84 -13.35
N ALA A 186 -2.66 -3.14 -12.91
CA ALA A 186 -2.74 -1.69 -13.04
C ALA A 186 -3.44 -1.10 -11.81
N ASP A 187 -3.09 0.16 -11.49
CA ASP A 187 -3.83 0.97 -10.53
C ASP A 187 -4.41 2.18 -11.23
N VAL A 188 -5.57 2.63 -10.74
CA VAL A 188 -6.19 3.90 -11.17
C VAL A 188 -6.55 4.69 -9.93
N GLY A 189 -6.04 5.92 -9.85
CA GLY A 189 -6.23 6.77 -8.68
C GLY A 189 -6.69 8.18 -9.00
N ALA A 190 -7.37 8.76 -8.02
CA ALA A 190 -7.77 10.16 -8.01
C ALA A 190 -7.40 10.79 -6.66
N HIS A 191 -7.04 12.06 -6.68
CA HIS A 191 -6.70 12.83 -5.49
C HIS A 191 -7.32 14.21 -5.56
N PHE A 192 -7.89 14.61 -4.44
CA PHE A 192 -8.43 15.95 -4.20
C PHE A 192 -7.66 16.60 -3.05
N GLN A 193 -7.30 17.86 -3.21
CA GLN A 193 -6.62 18.66 -2.19
C GLN A 193 -7.18 20.07 -2.18
N THR A 194 -7.49 20.60 -0.99
CA THR A 194 -7.86 22.01 -0.84
C THR A 194 -6.67 22.92 -1.14
N ARG A 195 -6.91 24.16 -1.58
CA ARG A 195 -5.84 25.12 -1.94
C ARG A 195 -4.85 25.39 -0.79
N ASP A 196 -5.32 25.33 0.44
CA ASP A 196 -4.50 25.51 1.64
C ASP A 196 -3.84 24.20 2.13
N SER A 197 -4.00 23.11 1.39
CA SER A 197 -3.49 21.78 1.73
C SER A 197 -3.93 21.24 3.10
N THR A 198 -4.98 21.85 3.68
CA THR A 198 -5.51 21.49 5.00
C THR A 198 -6.23 20.16 4.94
N PHE A 199 -7.00 19.92 3.88
CA PHE A 199 -7.75 18.69 3.68
C PHE A 199 -7.35 18.05 2.36
N GLN A 200 -7.10 16.73 2.40
CA GLN A 200 -6.79 15.91 1.24
C GLN A 200 -7.64 14.64 1.28
N MET A 201 -8.09 14.20 0.13
CA MET A 201 -8.86 12.98 -0.06
C MET A 201 -8.32 12.24 -1.29
N GLY A 202 -8.21 10.94 -1.19
CA GLY A 202 -7.78 10.11 -2.32
C GLY A 202 -8.61 8.86 -2.43
N LEU A 203 -8.91 8.48 -3.65
CA LEU A 203 -9.58 7.23 -4.02
C LEU A 203 -8.68 6.48 -4.99
N VAL A 204 -8.47 5.20 -4.76
CA VAL A 204 -7.67 4.36 -5.64
C VAL A 204 -8.25 2.96 -5.74
N LEU A 205 -8.23 2.41 -6.95
CA LEU A 205 -8.46 1.01 -7.21
C LEU A 205 -7.12 0.40 -7.63
N GLN A 206 -6.58 -0.48 -6.77
CA GLN A 206 -5.26 -1.08 -6.94
C GLN A 206 -5.35 -2.52 -7.43
N ASN A 207 -4.28 -2.93 -8.13
CA ASN A 207 -4.04 -4.31 -8.52
C ASN A 207 -5.16 -4.89 -9.41
N ILE A 208 -5.67 -4.09 -10.35
CA ILE A 208 -6.59 -4.55 -11.41
C ILE A 208 -5.76 -5.40 -12.37
N GLY A 209 -5.91 -6.71 -12.35
CA GLY A 209 -5.12 -7.58 -13.21
C GLY A 209 -5.21 -9.05 -12.84
N TRP A 210 -4.42 -9.85 -13.55
CA TRP A 210 -4.40 -11.29 -13.38
C TRP A 210 -3.06 -11.89 -13.79
N GLN A 211 -2.84 -13.14 -13.41
CA GLN A 211 -1.72 -13.95 -13.88
C GLN A 211 -1.84 -14.21 -15.38
N LEU A 212 -0.75 -13.98 -16.11
CA LEU A 212 -0.58 -14.38 -17.50
C LEU A 212 0.09 -15.75 -17.60
N LYS A 213 0.94 -16.10 -16.62
CA LYS A 213 1.57 -17.40 -16.46
C LYS A 213 1.42 -17.83 -15.01
N GLY A 214 0.70 -18.93 -14.73
CA GLY A 214 0.61 -19.57 -13.41
C GLY A 214 1.92 -20.23 -13.00
N PHE A 215 2.07 -20.57 -11.73
CA PHE A 215 3.24 -21.31 -11.21
C PHE A 215 3.26 -22.74 -11.72
N TYR A 216 2.11 -23.34 -11.91
CA TYR A 216 1.95 -24.73 -12.35
C TYR A 216 1.01 -24.79 -13.54
N SER A 217 1.36 -25.63 -14.52
CA SER A 217 0.48 -25.99 -15.64
C SER A 217 0.31 -27.49 -15.62
N ASP A 218 -0.89 -27.94 -15.28
CA ASP A 218 -1.28 -29.34 -15.43
C ASP A 218 -1.73 -29.63 -16.87
N GLU A 219 -1.82 -30.89 -17.27
CA GLU A 219 -2.30 -31.31 -18.61
C GLU A 219 -3.72 -30.77 -18.93
N GLY A 220 -4.41 -30.18 -17.95
CA GLY A 220 -5.76 -29.58 -18.05
C GLY A 220 -5.85 -28.07 -18.17
N GLY A 221 -4.75 -27.33 -18.13
CA GLY A 221 -4.73 -25.87 -18.25
C GLY A 221 -4.01 -25.15 -17.10
N SER A 222 -3.55 -23.94 -17.38
CA SER A 222 -2.93 -23.06 -16.37
C SER A 222 -4.01 -22.38 -15.53
N ASN A 223 -3.94 -22.51 -14.22
CA ASN A 223 -4.79 -21.73 -13.33
C ASN A 223 -4.31 -20.28 -13.32
N HIS A 224 -5.14 -19.39 -13.83
CA HIS A 224 -4.89 -17.94 -13.81
C HIS A 224 -5.69 -17.31 -12.66
N GLU A 225 -4.98 -16.78 -11.68
CA GLU A 225 -5.58 -16.15 -10.53
C GLU A 225 -5.57 -14.63 -10.67
N MET A 226 -6.53 -13.97 -10.01
CA MET A 226 -6.61 -12.52 -9.94
C MET A 226 -5.57 -11.97 -8.97
N LEU A 227 -5.03 -10.79 -9.29
CA LEU A 227 -4.22 -10.02 -8.34
C LEU A 227 -5.05 -9.57 -7.13
N PRO A 228 -4.41 -9.20 -6.01
CA PRO A 228 -5.11 -8.77 -4.78
C PRO A 228 -5.78 -7.41 -4.97
N LEU A 229 -6.92 -7.39 -5.67
CA LEU A 229 -7.71 -6.17 -5.92
C LEU A 229 -8.01 -5.46 -4.61
N ASN A 230 -7.83 -4.12 -4.58
CA ASN A 230 -8.03 -3.34 -3.38
C ASN A 230 -8.57 -1.95 -3.70
N LEU A 231 -9.83 -1.68 -3.38
CA LEU A 231 -10.43 -0.36 -3.44
C LEU A 231 -10.20 0.37 -2.12
N GLN A 232 -9.55 1.53 -2.17
CA GLN A 232 -9.17 2.30 -1.00
C GLN A 232 -9.65 3.75 -1.08
N LEU A 233 -10.05 4.29 0.07
CA LEU A 233 -10.36 5.69 0.30
C LEU A 233 -9.50 6.22 1.43
N GLY A 234 -8.74 7.27 1.17
CA GLY A 234 -7.93 7.96 2.16
C GLY A 234 -8.44 9.37 2.46
N LEU A 235 -8.31 9.78 3.71
CA LEU A 235 -8.58 11.13 4.18
C LEU A 235 -7.38 11.61 5.00
N THR A 236 -6.93 12.83 4.74
CA THR A 236 -5.86 13.49 5.49
C THR A 236 -6.31 14.89 5.89
N TYR A 237 -6.14 15.22 7.16
CA TYR A 237 -6.46 16.54 7.70
C TYR A 237 -5.29 17.11 8.48
N ARG A 238 -4.80 18.30 8.08
CA ARG A 238 -3.73 19.05 8.76
C ARG A 238 -4.34 20.16 9.61
N VAL A 239 -4.01 20.18 10.89
CA VAL A 239 -4.49 21.23 11.80
C VAL A 239 -3.75 22.54 11.53
N LYS A 240 -4.47 23.64 11.25
CA LYS A 240 -3.88 24.92 10.79
C LYS A 240 -2.86 25.54 11.76
N HIS A 241 -3.07 25.41 13.07
CA HIS A 241 -2.25 26.07 14.09
C HIS A 241 -1.47 25.10 14.98
N ALA A 242 -1.48 23.81 14.64
CA ALA A 242 -0.72 22.78 15.35
C ALA A 242 0.10 21.93 14.36
N PRO A 243 1.24 21.40 14.76
CA PRO A 243 2.05 20.53 13.93
C PRO A 243 1.46 19.10 13.82
N LEU A 244 0.14 19.01 13.73
CA LEU A 244 -0.59 17.74 13.75
C LEU A 244 -1.28 17.49 12.42
N ARG A 245 -1.17 16.25 11.94
CA ARG A 245 -1.83 15.75 10.75
C ARG A 245 -2.48 14.41 11.10
N PHE A 246 -3.75 14.28 10.79
CA PHE A 246 -4.54 13.07 11.01
C PHE A 246 -4.78 12.38 9.69
N HIS A 247 -4.69 11.05 9.70
CA HIS A 247 -4.94 10.21 8.54
C HIS A 247 -5.97 9.15 8.90
N MET A 248 -6.88 8.92 7.99
CA MET A 248 -7.81 7.80 8.01
C MET A 248 -7.78 7.13 6.65
N GLN A 249 -7.55 5.84 6.64
CA GLN A 249 -7.53 5.01 5.44
C GLN A 249 -8.58 3.93 5.57
N ILE A 250 -9.43 3.79 4.55
CA ILE A 250 -10.38 2.67 4.41
C ILE A 250 -9.88 1.82 3.25
N HIS A 251 -9.71 0.53 3.46
CA HIS A 251 -9.17 -0.40 2.46
C HIS A 251 -10.07 -1.60 2.26
N ASN A 252 -9.87 -2.33 1.16
CA ASN A 252 -10.67 -3.51 0.76
C ASN A 252 -12.19 -3.23 0.69
N MET A 253 -12.58 -2.03 0.25
CA MET A 253 -13.99 -1.61 0.19
C MET A 253 -14.84 -2.48 -0.78
N GLN A 254 -14.21 -3.24 -1.67
CA GLN A 254 -14.87 -4.16 -2.59
C GLN A 254 -15.39 -5.43 -1.92
N THR A 255 -14.95 -5.73 -0.68
CA THR A 255 -15.29 -6.96 0.04
C THR A 255 -15.60 -6.61 1.47
N TRP A 256 -16.82 -6.90 1.95
CA TRP A 256 -17.16 -6.63 3.34
C TRP A 256 -16.51 -7.59 4.33
N TYR A 257 -16.43 -8.88 4.00
CA TYR A 257 -15.87 -9.89 4.90
C TYR A 257 -14.37 -10.06 4.70
N LEU A 258 -13.58 -9.65 5.70
CA LEU A 258 -12.12 -9.74 5.73
C LEU A 258 -11.61 -10.88 6.62
N ASN A 259 -12.47 -11.81 7.01
CA ASN A 259 -12.09 -12.88 7.93
C ASN A 259 -11.49 -14.08 7.23
N TYR A 260 -10.62 -14.77 7.95
CA TYR A 260 -10.38 -16.19 7.77
C TYR A 260 -11.50 -16.94 8.52
N GLU A 261 -12.28 -17.74 7.84
CA GLU A 261 -13.43 -18.49 8.44
C GLU A 261 -12.99 -19.51 9.53
N TRP A 262 -11.71 -19.79 9.62
CA TRP A 262 -11.13 -20.87 10.39
C TRP A 262 -10.35 -20.45 11.63
N THR A 263 -10.56 -19.27 12.17
CA THR A 263 -9.87 -18.80 13.39
C THR A 263 -10.53 -19.27 14.67
N SER A 264 -11.68 -19.92 14.60
CA SER A 264 -12.30 -20.53 15.79
C SER A 264 -11.64 -21.90 16.02
N HIS A 265 -10.99 -22.04 17.17
CA HIS A 265 -10.51 -23.35 17.67
C HIS A 265 -11.66 -24.20 18.22
N ASP A 266 -12.85 -23.62 18.29
CA ASP A 266 -14.02 -24.28 18.82
C ASP A 266 -14.68 -25.14 17.76
N LYS A 267 -14.65 -26.46 18.00
CA LYS A 267 -15.42 -27.42 17.21
C LYS A 267 -16.77 -27.62 17.87
N SER A 268 -17.82 -27.73 17.06
CA SER A 268 -19.15 -28.12 17.52
C SER A 268 -19.06 -29.49 18.21
N PRO A 269 -19.47 -29.63 19.48
CA PRO A 269 -19.43 -30.90 20.17
C PRO A 269 -20.34 -31.94 19.53
N THR A 270 -21.29 -31.51 18.68
CA THR A 270 -22.31 -32.36 18.06
C THR A 270 -21.90 -32.84 16.66
N THR A 271 -21.27 -32.01 15.85
CA THR A 271 -20.94 -32.32 14.45
C THR A 271 -19.46 -32.45 14.20
N GLY A 272 -18.59 -31.99 15.12
CA GLY A 272 -17.14 -31.92 14.93
C GLY A 272 -16.69 -30.80 13.99
N ASP A 273 -17.62 -30.06 13.40
CA ASP A 273 -17.34 -28.95 12.48
C ASP A 273 -16.88 -27.71 13.23
N PHE A 274 -16.06 -26.90 12.60
CA PHE A 274 -15.65 -25.63 13.17
C PHE A 274 -16.83 -24.66 13.28
N ILE A 275 -16.99 -24.04 14.44
CA ILE A 275 -18.04 -23.03 14.66
C ILE A 275 -17.57 -21.72 13.98
N PRO A 276 -18.33 -21.18 13.02
CA PRO A 276 -17.98 -19.91 12.39
C PRO A 276 -18.02 -18.79 13.44
N HIS A 277 -16.93 -18.05 13.58
CA HIS A 277 -16.86 -16.90 14.47
C HIS A 277 -17.68 -15.75 13.90
N ASN A 278 -18.81 -15.43 14.55
CA ASN A 278 -19.65 -14.31 14.13
C ASN A 278 -19.03 -12.99 14.60
N ILE A 279 -18.42 -12.27 13.66
CA ILE A 279 -17.81 -10.97 13.92
C ILE A 279 -18.87 -9.88 13.84
N PRO A 280 -19.02 -9.04 14.89
CA PRO A 280 -19.93 -7.93 14.88
C PRO A 280 -19.65 -6.96 13.72
N TRP A 281 -20.69 -6.36 13.13
CA TRP A 281 -20.54 -5.46 11.98
C TRP A 281 -19.63 -4.27 12.26
N TYR A 282 -19.61 -3.76 13.49
CA TYR A 282 -18.73 -2.63 13.88
C TYR A 282 -17.25 -3.05 13.93
N ASP A 283 -16.93 -4.27 14.42
CA ASP A 283 -15.56 -4.80 14.38
C ASP A 283 -15.10 -4.98 12.93
N MET A 284 -15.99 -5.50 12.06
CA MET A 284 -15.74 -5.63 10.64
C MET A 284 -15.46 -4.26 10.00
N MET A 285 -16.22 -3.22 10.32
CA MET A 285 -16.01 -1.86 9.85
C MET A 285 -14.62 -1.33 10.28
N PHE A 286 -14.22 -1.57 11.53
CA PHE A 286 -12.89 -1.18 12.01
C PHE A 286 -11.77 -1.98 11.33
N ARG A 287 -11.99 -3.22 10.91
CA ARG A 287 -10.99 -4.01 10.14
C ARG A 287 -10.69 -3.40 8.77
N HIS A 288 -11.59 -2.61 8.22
CA HIS A 288 -11.35 -1.84 7.01
C HIS A 288 -10.60 -0.54 7.25
N THR A 289 -10.37 -0.13 8.51
CA THR A 289 -9.82 1.18 8.82
C THR A 289 -8.41 1.14 9.37
N ILE A 290 -7.60 2.11 8.94
CA ILE A 290 -6.30 2.42 9.50
C ILE A 290 -6.34 3.87 9.93
N PHE A 291 -5.89 4.16 11.14
CA PHE A 291 -5.75 5.50 11.67
C PHE A 291 -4.28 5.83 11.88
N ALA A 292 -3.87 7.05 11.52
CA ALA A 292 -2.54 7.53 11.83
C ALA A 292 -2.56 9.00 12.25
N ILE A 293 -1.62 9.34 13.11
CA ILE A 293 -1.37 10.70 13.55
C ILE A 293 0.09 11.01 13.30
N GLU A 294 0.37 12.15 12.68
CA GLU A 294 1.71 12.65 12.48
C GLU A 294 1.92 13.99 13.17
N ILE A 295 3.10 14.15 13.74
CA ILE A 295 3.63 15.43 14.19
C ILE A 295 4.56 15.93 13.10
N VAL A 296 4.15 16.97 12.35
CA VAL A 296 4.91 17.56 11.26
C VAL A 296 5.00 19.07 11.46
N PRO A 297 6.16 19.61 11.90
CA PRO A 297 6.34 21.05 12.06
C PRO A 297 6.16 21.79 10.72
N LYS A 298 5.92 23.11 10.78
CA LYS A 298 5.82 23.96 9.58
C LYS A 298 7.08 23.93 8.71
N SER A 299 8.24 23.67 9.30
CA SER A 299 9.51 23.54 8.57
C SER A 299 9.64 22.25 7.76
N GLU A 300 8.77 21.27 8.01
CA GLU A 300 8.79 19.93 7.40
C GLU A 300 10.17 19.24 7.42
N ARG A 301 11.02 19.62 8.40
CA ARG A 301 12.35 19.06 8.57
C ARG A 301 12.36 17.69 9.22
N PHE A 302 11.34 17.39 10.01
CA PHE A 302 11.16 16.06 10.59
C PHE A 302 9.68 15.73 10.72
N TYR A 303 9.39 14.47 10.86
CA TYR A 303 8.08 13.98 11.28
C TYR A 303 8.22 12.85 12.30
N ILE A 304 7.18 12.66 13.10
CA ILE A 304 6.97 11.47 13.92
C ILE A 304 5.55 11.00 13.63
N ALA A 305 5.37 9.74 13.31
CA ALA A 305 4.08 9.15 12.99
C ALA A 305 3.79 7.95 13.89
N LEU A 306 2.55 7.86 14.34
CA LEU A 306 1.99 6.71 15.05
C LEU A 306 0.73 6.27 14.33
N SER A 307 0.59 4.98 14.07
CA SER A 307 -0.59 4.44 13.41
C SER A 307 -1.15 3.21 14.12
N TYR A 308 -2.42 2.95 13.83
CA TYR A 308 -3.15 1.79 14.29
C TYR A 308 -3.95 1.15 13.16
N ASN A 309 -3.66 -0.12 12.87
CA ASN A 309 -4.35 -0.96 11.90
C ASN A 309 -5.13 -2.05 12.64
N HIS A 310 -6.44 -1.88 12.71
CA HIS A 310 -7.30 -2.78 13.48
C HIS A 310 -7.34 -4.20 12.91
N ARG A 311 -7.33 -4.35 11.58
CA ARG A 311 -7.27 -5.65 10.94
C ARG A 311 -6.03 -6.43 11.36
N ARG A 312 -4.86 -5.80 11.27
CA ARG A 312 -3.58 -6.41 11.69
C ARG A 312 -3.61 -6.80 13.17
N ARG A 313 -4.22 -5.96 14.01
CA ARG A 313 -4.44 -6.27 15.43
C ARG A 313 -5.28 -7.52 15.61
N ALA A 314 -6.41 -7.62 14.90
CA ALA A 314 -7.33 -8.74 15.01
C ALA A 314 -6.73 -10.06 14.47
N GLU A 315 -6.01 -10.01 13.34
CA GLU A 315 -5.40 -11.19 12.72
C GLU A 315 -4.17 -11.73 13.49
N LEU A 316 -3.41 -10.85 14.16
CA LEU A 316 -2.17 -11.21 14.86
C LEU A 316 -2.34 -11.34 16.38
N ASN A 317 -3.53 -11.08 16.93
CA ASN A 317 -3.77 -11.20 18.36
C ASN A 317 -3.80 -12.68 18.76
N LEU A 318 -2.99 -13.04 19.76
CA LEU A 318 -3.02 -14.34 20.43
C LEU A 318 -3.82 -14.21 21.72
N ILE A 319 -4.64 -15.21 22.05
CA ILE A 319 -5.50 -15.22 23.24
C ILE A 319 -4.66 -15.06 24.52
N ASP A 320 -3.46 -15.62 24.56
CA ASP A 320 -2.63 -15.70 25.77
C ASP A 320 -1.43 -14.76 25.80
N GLN A 321 -1.21 -13.91 24.79
CA GLN A 321 -0.03 -13.03 24.74
C GLN A 321 -0.39 -11.58 24.39
N LYS A 322 0.09 -10.65 25.24
CA LYS A 322 0.01 -9.22 24.94
C LYS A 322 0.90 -8.91 23.74
N SER A 323 0.34 -8.34 22.69
CA SER A 323 1.01 -8.00 21.43
C SER A 323 0.81 -6.53 21.12
N LEU A 324 1.81 -5.90 20.49
CA LEU A 324 1.73 -4.56 19.89
C LEU A 324 1.29 -4.64 18.41
N ALA A 325 0.84 -5.80 17.95
CA ALA A 325 0.32 -5.97 16.61
C ALA A 325 -0.76 -4.91 16.29
N GLY A 326 -0.72 -4.40 15.08
CA GLY A 326 -1.60 -3.32 14.66
C GLY A 326 -1.04 -1.93 14.88
N PHE A 327 -0.08 -1.73 15.79
CA PHE A 327 0.60 -0.45 15.94
C PHE A 327 1.86 -0.38 15.07
N ALA A 328 2.12 0.81 14.52
CA ALA A 328 3.40 1.14 13.89
C ALA A 328 3.84 2.54 14.33
N LEU A 329 5.14 2.70 14.49
CA LEU A 329 5.79 3.96 14.85
C LEU A 329 6.86 4.26 13.81
N GLY A 330 6.97 5.52 13.40
CA GLY A 330 8.06 5.93 12.53
C GLY A 330 8.43 7.38 12.73
N ALA A 331 9.61 7.70 12.26
CA ALA A 331 10.15 9.06 12.27
C ALA A 331 11.02 9.27 11.04
N GLY A 332 11.06 10.50 10.55
CA GLY A 332 11.94 10.89 9.46
C GLY A 332 12.55 12.27 9.70
N VAL A 333 13.73 12.46 9.17
CA VAL A 333 14.46 13.73 9.27
C VAL A 333 15.07 14.11 7.92
N ARG A 334 14.90 15.37 7.55
CA ARG A 334 15.52 15.97 6.35
C ARG A 334 16.81 16.69 6.74
N ILE A 335 17.90 16.23 6.16
CA ILE A 335 19.25 16.79 6.35
C ILE A 335 19.73 17.26 4.98
N LYS A 336 19.68 18.56 4.72
CA LYS A 336 20.03 19.15 3.41
C LYS A 336 19.24 18.49 2.26
N GLN A 337 19.94 17.74 1.40
CA GLN A 337 19.39 17.06 0.22
C GLN A 337 18.94 15.62 0.50
N ALA A 338 19.18 15.10 1.69
CA ALA A 338 18.83 13.76 2.09
C ALA A 338 17.65 13.77 3.07
N HIS A 339 16.75 12.82 2.93
CA HIS A 339 15.71 12.51 3.90
C HIS A 339 15.90 11.07 4.37
N ILE A 340 16.00 10.86 5.65
CA ILE A 340 16.20 9.54 6.28
C ILE A 340 14.97 9.22 7.10
N ASP A 341 14.40 8.06 6.85
CA ASP A 341 13.19 7.56 7.47
C ASP A 341 13.46 6.25 8.19
N PHE A 342 12.80 6.08 9.32
CA PHE A 342 12.82 4.83 10.07
C PHE A 342 11.40 4.49 10.52
N ALA A 343 11.04 3.21 10.45
CA ALA A 343 9.79 2.71 11.00
C ALA A 343 9.96 1.34 11.65
N ILE A 344 9.15 1.12 12.68
CA ILE A 344 9.01 -0.15 13.36
C ILE A 344 7.53 -0.53 13.42
N SER A 345 7.22 -1.78 13.12
CA SER A 345 5.88 -2.33 13.25
C SER A 345 5.93 -3.81 13.56
N GLN A 346 4.90 -4.32 14.17
CA GLN A 346 4.76 -5.76 14.37
C GLN A 346 3.95 -6.33 13.22
N MET A 347 4.63 -7.01 12.29
CA MET A 347 4.04 -7.62 11.08
C MET A 347 3.72 -9.10 11.27
N THR A 348 4.23 -9.71 12.35
CA THR A 348 4.01 -11.12 12.71
C THR A 348 3.78 -11.26 14.19
N LYS A 349 3.29 -12.44 14.59
CA LYS A 349 2.98 -12.73 16.00
C LYS A 349 4.18 -12.56 16.93
N SER A 350 5.37 -12.86 16.47
CA SER A 350 6.57 -12.97 17.32
C SER A 350 7.64 -11.92 17.06
N ASN A 351 7.65 -11.27 15.88
CA ASN A 351 8.77 -10.43 15.48
C ASN A 351 8.33 -9.03 15.06
N PHE A 352 9.19 -8.06 15.36
CA PHE A 352 9.10 -6.71 14.84
C PHE A 352 9.78 -6.64 13.49
N SER A 353 9.17 -5.88 12.58
CA SER A 353 9.75 -5.50 11.30
C SER A 353 10.35 -4.10 11.43
N TYR A 354 11.56 -3.95 10.93
CA TYR A 354 12.29 -2.69 10.92
C TYR A 354 12.47 -2.25 9.49
N GLN A 355 12.21 -0.97 9.23
CA GLN A 355 12.33 -0.42 7.89
C GLN A 355 13.10 0.90 7.93
N VAL A 356 14.01 1.06 6.98
CA VAL A 356 14.83 2.28 6.78
C VAL A 356 14.60 2.77 5.37
N GLY A 357 14.40 4.08 5.23
CA GLY A 357 14.29 4.78 3.96
C GLY A 357 15.36 5.87 3.82
N LEU A 358 15.84 6.06 2.61
CA LEU A 358 16.73 7.14 2.23
C LEU A 358 16.22 7.77 0.93
N THR A 359 15.82 9.04 0.99
CA THR A 359 15.46 9.82 -0.21
C THR A 359 16.53 10.85 -0.48
N LEU A 360 17.03 10.88 -1.70
CA LEU A 360 18.07 11.81 -2.16
C LEU A 360 17.51 12.74 -3.24
N ASP A 361 17.75 14.03 -3.11
CA ASP A 361 17.49 15.03 -4.15
C ASP A 361 18.70 15.12 -5.08
N ILE A 362 18.62 14.43 -6.23
CA ILE A 362 19.74 14.33 -7.19
C ILE A 362 20.05 15.70 -7.79
N ASN A 363 19.03 16.51 -8.07
CA ASN A 363 19.22 17.84 -8.65
C ASN A 363 20.01 18.75 -7.73
N ALA A 364 19.80 18.65 -6.43
CA ALA A 364 20.49 19.44 -5.43
C ALA A 364 21.90 18.90 -5.09
N LEU A 365 22.17 17.62 -5.40
CA LEU A 365 23.50 17.01 -5.24
C LEU A 365 24.45 17.31 -6.41
N LEU A 366 23.90 17.55 -7.61
CA LEU A 366 24.68 17.83 -8.83
C LEU A 366 24.99 19.32 -9.03
N LYS A 367 24.43 20.19 -8.20
CA LYS A 367 24.72 21.64 -8.15
C LYS A 367 25.77 21.96 -7.09
#